data_6f638b2059c264e2b143f15927f35841
#
_entry.id   6f638b2059c264e2b143f15927f35841
#
_cell.length_a   1.000
_cell.length_b   1.000
_cell.length_c   1.000
_cell.angle_alpha   90.00
_cell.angle_beta   90.00
_cell.angle_gamma   90.00
#
_symmetry.space_group_name_H-M   'P 1'
#
loop_
_entity.id
_entity.type
_entity.pdbx_description
1 polymer ?
#
loop_
_entity_poly.entity_id
_entity_poly.type
_entity_poly.pdbx_seq_one_letter_code
_entity_poly.pdbx_strand_id
1 'polypeptide(L)'
;MADGGMTRAAQTLEAAGFDVVRFNFPYREKGSGRPDPMPVLKAAVAEAAARARRELAPRKLIIGGRSMGGRAASMLAADGFECDGLLLLAYPLHPAGRPEKLRDAHLPRIGVPVLCLNGTRDALCERRLMDPIVSGLSRWQMHWLEGADHSFHVLKSSGRTDEQVMQEVGTTARSWLSGLSA
;
A
#
# COMPACT_ATOMS: atom_id res chain seq x y z
N MET A 1 -1.12 -8.16 18.35
CA MET A 1 -2.56 -8.18 18.02
C MET A 1 -2.68 -8.16 16.50
N ALA A 2 -3.27 -9.19 15.90
CA ALA A 2 -3.40 -9.24 14.44
C ALA A 2 -4.44 -8.18 14.01
N ASP A 3 -4.01 -7.19 13.24
CA ASP A 3 -4.92 -6.29 12.53
C ASP A 3 -5.67 -7.13 11.48
N GLY A 4 -6.99 -7.32 11.70
CA GLY A 4 -7.82 -8.16 10.84
C GLY A 4 -7.81 -7.69 9.37
N GLY A 5 -7.69 -6.39 9.13
CA GLY A 5 -7.56 -5.82 7.79
C GLY A 5 -6.24 -6.21 7.10
N MET A 6 -5.13 -6.21 7.85
CA MET A 6 -3.84 -6.65 7.32
C MET A 6 -3.77 -8.17 7.13
N THR A 7 -4.45 -8.93 7.98
CA THR A 7 -4.54 -10.40 7.81
C THR A 7 -5.29 -10.73 6.53
N ARG A 8 -6.45 -10.12 6.30
CA ARG A 8 -7.24 -10.30 5.08
C ARG A 8 -6.44 -9.87 3.83
N ALA A 9 -5.76 -8.72 3.87
CA ALA A 9 -4.95 -8.27 2.76
C ALA A 9 -3.82 -9.26 2.43
N ALA A 10 -3.11 -9.79 3.45
CA ALA A 10 -2.07 -10.79 3.23
C ALA A 10 -2.62 -12.06 2.57
N GLN A 11 -3.69 -12.63 3.11
CA GLN A 11 -4.34 -13.82 2.55
C GLN A 11 -4.78 -13.60 1.09
N THR A 12 -5.31 -12.42 0.79
CA THR A 12 -5.71 -12.05 -0.58
C THR A 12 -4.50 -11.99 -1.52
N LEU A 13 -3.38 -11.43 -1.08
CA LEU A 13 -2.15 -11.35 -1.87
C LEU A 13 -1.48 -12.72 -2.02
N GLU A 14 -1.48 -13.57 -0.98
CA GLU A 14 -1.00 -14.95 -1.05
C GLU A 14 -1.80 -15.75 -2.10
N ALA A 15 -3.12 -15.63 -2.09
CA ALA A 15 -3.99 -16.22 -3.11
C ALA A 15 -3.75 -15.64 -4.52
N ALA A 16 -3.22 -14.42 -4.60
CA ALA A 16 -2.82 -13.76 -5.84
C ALA A 16 -1.41 -14.16 -6.34
N GLY A 17 -0.67 -14.99 -5.58
CA GLY A 17 0.64 -15.52 -5.97
C GLY A 17 1.84 -14.77 -5.41
N PHE A 18 1.64 -13.96 -4.36
CA PHE A 18 2.73 -13.34 -3.62
C PHE A 18 3.15 -14.21 -2.42
N ASP A 19 4.45 -14.33 -2.17
CA ASP A 19 4.96 -14.74 -0.86
C ASP A 19 4.92 -13.50 0.05
N VAL A 20 4.06 -13.52 1.09
CA VAL A 20 3.79 -12.33 1.90
C VAL A 20 4.51 -12.40 3.25
N VAL A 21 5.43 -11.46 3.47
CA VAL A 21 6.06 -11.24 4.78
C VAL A 21 5.39 -10.05 5.48
N ARG A 22 4.89 -10.28 6.68
CA ARG A 22 4.31 -9.24 7.53
C ARG A 22 5.19 -8.98 8.74
N PHE A 23 5.27 -7.74 9.14
CA PHE A 23 5.95 -7.32 10.37
C PHE A 23 5.16 -6.23 11.08
N ASN A 24 5.45 -6.04 12.36
CA ASN A 24 4.91 -4.92 13.14
C ASN A 24 5.93 -3.78 13.18
N PHE A 25 5.43 -2.56 13.10
CA PHE A 25 6.24 -1.39 13.45
C PHE A 25 6.57 -1.37 14.95
N PRO A 26 7.72 -0.81 15.36
CA PRO A 26 8.15 -0.83 16.77
C PRO A 26 7.11 -0.26 17.73
N TYR A 27 6.38 0.80 17.36
CA TYR A 27 5.31 1.34 18.19
C TYR A 27 4.19 0.33 18.46
N ARG A 28 3.88 -0.53 17.49
CA ARG A 28 2.85 -1.57 17.66
C ARG A 28 3.32 -2.68 18.60
N GLU A 29 4.58 -3.06 18.53
CA GLU A 29 5.15 -4.06 19.44
C GLU A 29 5.17 -3.56 20.89
N LYS A 30 5.36 -2.25 21.06
CA LYS A 30 5.24 -1.58 22.36
C LYS A 30 3.80 -1.34 22.81
N GLY A 31 2.79 -1.80 22.05
CA GLY A 31 1.36 -1.60 22.37
C GLY A 31 0.87 -0.17 22.17
N SER A 32 1.65 0.71 21.54
CA SER A 32 1.25 2.11 21.31
C SER A 32 0.30 2.23 20.12
N GLY A 33 -0.70 3.09 20.26
CA GLY A 33 -1.55 3.54 19.15
C GLY A 33 -0.93 4.70 18.34
N ARG A 34 0.10 5.37 18.88
CA ARG A 34 0.76 6.53 18.25
C ARG A 34 1.92 6.04 17.38
N PRO A 35 1.89 6.31 16.06
CA PRO A 35 2.99 5.93 15.18
C PRO A 35 4.32 6.58 15.57
N ASP A 36 5.40 5.83 15.38
CA ASP A 36 6.76 6.36 15.46
C ASP A 36 7.02 7.44 14.37
N PRO A 37 8.05 8.29 14.53
CA PRO A 37 8.50 9.18 13.47
C PRO A 37 8.84 8.43 12.18
N MET A 38 8.64 9.08 11.03
CA MET A 38 8.84 8.46 9.71
C MET A 38 10.21 7.81 9.50
N PRO A 39 11.34 8.36 9.98
CA PRO A 39 12.63 7.68 9.87
C PRO A 39 12.64 6.27 10.51
N VAL A 40 12.00 6.11 11.68
CA VAL A 40 11.87 4.81 12.37
C VAL A 40 11.00 3.85 11.57
N LEU A 41 9.88 4.34 11.00
CA LEU A 41 9.01 3.52 10.16
C LEU A 41 9.72 3.06 8.89
N LYS A 42 10.48 3.94 8.22
CA LYS A 42 11.27 3.58 7.04
C LYS A 42 12.35 2.54 7.38
N ALA A 43 13.06 2.71 8.49
CA ALA A 43 14.06 1.76 8.95
C ALA A 43 13.45 0.37 9.18
N ALA A 44 12.28 0.29 9.81
CA ALA A 44 11.58 -0.99 10.01
C ALA A 44 11.16 -1.67 8.69
N VAL A 45 10.73 -0.90 7.68
CA VAL A 45 10.45 -1.44 6.34
C VAL A 45 11.73 -1.97 5.70
N ALA A 46 12.83 -1.21 5.76
CA ALA A 46 14.12 -1.61 5.19
C ALA A 46 14.67 -2.88 5.85
N GLU A 47 14.59 -2.99 7.17
CA GLU A 47 15.03 -4.16 7.91
C GLU A 47 14.20 -5.42 7.55
N ALA A 48 12.87 -5.29 7.49
CA ALA A 48 12.00 -6.40 7.09
C ALA A 48 12.29 -6.85 5.65
N ALA A 49 12.51 -5.92 4.74
CA ALA A 49 12.87 -6.19 3.35
C ALA A 49 14.24 -6.88 3.23
N ALA A 50 15.24 -6.39 3.97
CA ALA A 50 16.57 -7.01 4.01
C ALA A 50 16.51 -8.43 4.59
N ARG A 51 15.71 -8.66 5.60
CA ARG A 51 15.46 -9.99 6.16
C ARG A 51 14.81 -10.92 5.13
N ALA A 52 13.77 -10.45 4.44
CA ALA A 52 13.11 -11.23 3.38
C ALA A 52 14.11 -11.62 2.28
N ARG A 53 14.98 -10.70 1.84
CA ARG A 53 16.04 -11.01 0.87
C ARG A 53 16.98 -12.13 1.34
N ARG A 54 17.42 -12.07 2.60
CA ARG A 54 18.36 -13.07 3.15
C ARG A 54 17.73 -14.44 3.33
N GLU A 55 16.49 -14.47 3.84
CA GLU A 55 15.84 -15.72 4.25
C GLU A 55 15.10 -16.41 3.10
N LEU A 56 14.54 -15.66 2.16
CA LEU A 56 13.68 -16.18 1.11
C LEU A 56 14.26 -16.09 -0.30
N ALA A 57 15.34 -15.31 -0.49
CA ALA A 57 15.97 -15.08 -1.79
C ALA A 57 14.94 -14.85 -2.93
N PRO A 58 13.99 -13.91 -2.79
CA PRO A 58 12.91 -13.74 -3.73
C PRO A 58 13.43 -13.31 -5.10
N ARG A 59 12.78 -13.75 -6.18
CA ARG A 59 13.08 -13.30 -7.54
C ARG A 59 12.78 -11.80 -7.72
N LYS A 60 11.75 -11.32 -7.04
CA LYS A 60 11.33 -9.91 -7.02
C LYS A 60 10.96 -9.53 -5.60
N LEU A 61 11.44 -8.38 -5.17
CA LEU A 61 11.09 -7.81 -3.87
C LEU A 61 10.10 -6.64 -4.08
N ILE A 62 8.87 -6.86 -3.67
CA ILE A 62 7.85 -5.81 -3.63
C ILE A 62 7.75 -5.32 -2.18
N ILE A 63 7.97 -4.04 -1.96
CA ILE A 63 7.68 -3.43 -0.66
C ILE A 63 6.35 -2.69 -0.71
N GLY A 64 5.71 -2.52 0.43
CA GLY A 64 4.41 -1.87 0.41
C GLY A 64 3.72 -1.91 1.76
N GLY A 65 2.41 -1.75 1.72
CA GLY A 65 1.59 -1.86 2.90
C GLY A 65 0.32 -1.04 2.82
N ARG A 66 -0.47 -1.12 3.89
CA ARG A 66 -1.71 -0.40 4.00
C ARG A 66 -1.52 0.90 4.77
N SER A 67 -2.15 1.98 4.31
CA SER A 67 -2.20 3.27 5.00
C SER A 67 -0.80 3.78 5.39
N MET A 68 -0.51 3.91 6.68
CA MET A 68 0.81 4.34 7.18
C MET A 68 1.96 3.45 6.69
N GLY A 69 1.75 2.15 6.58
CA GLY A 69 2.74 1.21 6.04
C GLY A 69 3.07 1.50 4.58
N GLY A 70 2.07 1.72 3.75
CA GLY A 70 2.24 2.13 2.36
C GLY A 70 2.97 3.48 2.24
N ARG A 71 2.63 4.44 3.10
CA ARG A 71 3.33 5.73 3.13
C ARG A 71 4.81 5.59 3.52
N ALA A 72 5.12 4.76 4.52
CA ALA A 72 6.51 4.53 4.92
C ALA A 72 7.31 3.85 3.79
N ALA A 73 6.73 2.84 3.13
CA ALA A 73 7.34 2.15 2.01
C ALA A 73 7.56 3.08 0.80
N SER A 74 6.56 3.93 0.46
CA SER A 74 6.69 4.88 -0.65
C SER A 74 7.77 5.93 -0.41
N MET A 75 7.89 6.44 0.82
CA MET A 75 8.95 7.36 1.18
C MET A 75 10.33 6.70 1.17
N LEU A 76 10.43 5.44 1.61
CA LEU A 76 11.68 4.68 1.56
C LEU A 76 12.13 4.45 0.11
N ALA A 77 11.22 4.06 -0.78
CA ALA A 77 11.52 3.89 -2.21
C ALA A 77 11.91 5.21 -2.88
N ALA A 78 11.26 6.32 -2.52
CA ALA A 78 11.61 7.66 -3.01
C ALA A 78 13.00 8.12 -2.53
N ASP A 79 13.51 7.56 -1.43
CA ASP A 79 14.87 7.79 -0.94
C ASP A 79 15.92 6.85 -1.59
N GLY A 80 15.51 6.05 -2.59
CA GLY A 80 16.41 5.21 -3.39
C GLY A 80 16.59 3.78 -2.84
N PHE A 81 15.71 3.31 -1.95
CA PHE A 81 15.76 1.91 -1.51
C PHE A 81 15.49 0.96 -2.68
N GLU A 82 16.37 0.00 -2.89
CA GLU A 82 16.28 -0.97 -3.97
C GLU A 82 15.14 -1.97 -3.73
N CYS A 83 14.16 -1.97 -4.64
CA CYS A 83 13.08 -2.95 -4.72
C CYS A 83 12.58 -3.01 -6.16
N ASP A 84 11.80 -4.06 -6.49
CA ASP A 84 11.30 -4.28 -7.84
C ASP A 84 9.93 -3.65 -8.08
N GLY A 85 9.28 -3.19 -7.03
CA GLY A 85 7.99 -2.50 -7.11
C GLY A 85 7.41 -2.12 -5.76
N LEU A 86 6.35 -1.33 -5.82
CA LEU A 86 5.55 -0.88 -4.66
C LEU A 86 4.10 -1.31 -4.80
N LEU A 87 3.56 -1.90 -3.73
CA LEU A 87 2.14 -2.20 -3.61
C LEU A 87 1.53 -1.38 -2.46
N LEU A 88 0.73 -0.39 -2.81
CA LEU A 88 0.13 0.55 -1.86
C LEU A 88 -1.37 0.28 -1.72
N LEU A 89 -1.81 -0.05 -0.52
CA LEU A 89 -3.20 -0.29 -0.18
C LEU A 89 -3.73 0.84 0.69
N ALA A 90 -4.80 1.51 0.26
CA ALA A 90 -5.39 2.65 0.94
C ALA A 90 -4.34 3.71 1.30
N TYR A 91 -3.62 4.22 0.29
CA TYR A 91 -2.60 5.25 0.50
C TYR A 91 -3.23 6.53 1.06
N PRO A 92 -2.74 7.07 2.20
CA PRO A 92 -3.32 8.24 2.83
C PRO A 92 -2.73 9.52 2.22
N LEU A 93 -3.29 9.99 1.11
CA LEU A 93 -2.81 11.17 0.38
C LEU A 93 -2.79 12.44 1.25
N HIS A 94 -3.71 12.52 2.21
CA HIS A 94 -3.78 13.64 3.16
C HIS A 94 -4.29 13.15 4.53
N PRO A 95 -4.14 13.94 5.61
CA PRO A 95 -4.79 13.66 6.89
C PRO A 95 -6.32 13.79 6.76
N ALA A 96 -7.06 13.10 7.62
CA ALA A 96 -8.52 13.23 7.66
C ALA A 96 -8.93 14.70 7.88
N GLY A 97 -9.88 15.16 7.07
CA GLY A 97 -10.40 16.53 7.13
C GLY A 97 -9.39 17.63 6.75
N ARG A 98 -8.24 17.28 6.15
CA ARG A 98 -7.23 18.26 5.72
C ARG A 98 -6.72 17.96 4.30
N PRO A 99 -7.58 18.02 3.30
CA PRO A 99 -7.23 17.72 1.91
C PRO A 99 -6.19 18.68 1.31
N GLU A 100 -6.01 19.85 1.91
CA GLU A 100 -4.98 20.84 1.54
C GLU A 100 -3.55 20.41 1.94
N LYS A 101 -3.42 19.39 2.81
CA LYS A 101 -2.11 18.90 3.31
C LYS A 101 -1.70 17.63 2.58
N LEU A 102 -1.40 17.75 1.31
CA LEU A 102 -1.00 16.60 0.48
C LEU A 102 0.32 15.97 0.95
N ARG A 103 0.41 14.66 0.77
CA ARG A 103 1.57 13.82 1.08
C ARG A 103 2.14 13.22 -0.21
N ASP A 104 2.31 14.05 -1.21
CA ASP A 104 2.63 13.69 -2.59
C ASP A 104 4.05 14.08 -3.02
N ALA A 105 4.70 15.01 -2.34
CA ALA A 105 5.98 15.61 -2.74
C ALA A 105 7.13 14.59 -3.01
N HIS A 106 7.04 13.37 -2.46
CA HIS A 106 8.01 12.32 -2.69
C HIS A 106 7.63 11.37 -3.84
N LEU A 107 6.35 11.33 -4.25
CA LEU A 107 5.85 10.35 -5.22
C LEU A 107 6.56 10.44 -6.59
N PRO A 108 6.89 11.63 -7.12
CA PRO A 108 7.63 11.73 -8.40
C PRO A 108 9.05 11.16 -8.36
N ARG A 109 9.63 10.98 -7.17
CA ARG A 109 10.99 10.42 -7.04
C ARG A 109 11.02 8.88 -6.99
N ILE A 110 9.86 8.23 -6.99
CA ILE A 110 9.77 6.77 -6.97
C ILE A 110 10.13 6.22 -8.36
N GLY A 111 11.27 5.57 -8.46
CA GLY A 111 11.82 5.06 -9.72
C GLY A 111 11.35 3.66 -10.12
N VAL A 112 10.54 2.99 -9.29
CA VAL A 112 10.06 1.62 -9.53
C VAL A 112 8.56 1.61 -9.91
N PRO A 113 8.06 0.53 -10.54
CA PRO A 113 6.63 0.37 -10.79
C PRO A 113 5.81 0.42 -9.49
N VAL A 114 4.68 1.09 -9.51
CA VAL A 114 3.77 1.23 -8.37
C VAL A 114 2.36 0.79 -8.75
N LEU A 115 1.78 -0.09 -7.95
CA LEU A 115 0.34 -0.32 -7.92
C LEU A 115 -0.23 0.33 -6.66
N CYS A 116 -1.18 1.25 -6.84
CA CYS A 116 -1.90 1.89 -5.75
C CYS A 116 -3.39 1.56 -5.85
N LEU A 117 -3.94 0.93 -4.81
CA LEU A 117 -5.36 0.59 -4.72
C LEU A 117 -6.00 1.41 -3.58
N ASN A 118 -6.95 2.25 -3.93
CA ASN A 118 -7.70 3.06 -2.95
C ASN A 118 -9.21 2.96 -3.21
N GLY A 119 -9.97 3.08 -2.13
CA GLY A 119 -11.42 3.17 -2.23
C GLY A 119 -11.89 4.54 -2.72
N THR A 120 -12.97 4.58 -3.51
CA THR A 120 -13.53 5.85 -4.00
C THR A 120 -14.20 6.68 -2.88
N ARG A 121 -14.46 6.07 -1.71
CA ARG A 121 -14.99 6.71 -0.50
C ARG A 121 -13.94 6.89 0.60
N ASP A 122 -12.65 6.74 0.26
CA ASP A 122 -11.57 6.90 1.24
C ASP A 122 -11.39 8.37 1.64
N ALA A 123 -11.72 8.70 2.88
CA ALA A 123 -11.61 10.05 3.44
C ALA A 123 -10.16 10.56 3.60
N LEU A 124 -9.16 9.73 3.34
CA LEU A 124 -7.73 10.08 3.36
C LEU A 124 -7.12 10.17 1.96
N CYS A 125 -7.90 9.90 0.91
CA CYS A 125 -7.44 9.93 -0.48
C CYS A 125 -8.58 10.27 -1.43
N GLU A 126 -8.86 11.53 -1.60
CA GLU A 126 -9.88 11.98 -2.54
C GLU A 126 -9.42 11.77 -3.98
N ARG A 127 -10.27 11.09 -4.79
CA ARG A 127 -9.98 10.78 -6.19
C ARG A 127 -9.61 12.03 -7.01
N ARG A 128 -10.37 13.13 -6.83
CA ARG A 128 -10.13 14.41 -7.54
C ARG A 128 -8.75 15.02 -7.27
N LEU A 129 -8.11 14.66 -6.13
CA LEU A 129 -6.77 15.12 -5.76
C LEU A 129 -5.69 14.13 -6.22
N MET A 130 -5.96 12.83 -6.19
CA MET A 130 -5.00 11.79 -6.53
C MET A 130 -4.83 11.61 -8.05
N ASP A 131 -5.92 11.62 -8.82
CA ASP A 131 -5.88 11.38 -10.27
C ASP A 131 -4.94 12.36 -11.01
N PRO A 132 -4.96 13.68 -10.75
CA PRO A 132 -4.01 14.60 -11.38
C PRO A 132 -2.55 14.32 -11.02
N ILE A 133 -2.27 13.88 -9.79
CA ILE A 133 -0.92 13.56 -9.34
C ILE A 133 -0.40 12.34 -10.10
N VAL A 134 -1.15 11.25 -10.10
CA VAL A 134 -0.70 9.98 -10.69
C VAL A 134 -0.68 10.01 -12.21
N SER A 135 -1.52 10.83 -12.86
CA SER A 135 -1.53 10.97 -14.33
C SER A 135 -0.20 11.45 -14.90
N GLY A 136 0.60 12.17 -14.10
CA GLY A 136 1.95 12.60 -14.46
C GLY A 136 3.06 11.58 -14.16
N LEU A 137 2.73 10.41 -13.59
CA LEU A 137 3.70 9.43 -13.10
C LEU A 137 3.65 8.14 -13.94
N SER A 138 4.53 8.02 -14.93
CA SER A 138 4.51 6.94 -15.93
C SER A 138 4.66 5.51 -15.38
N ARG A 139 5.20 5.37 -14.17
CA ARG A 139 5.39 4.07 -13.50
C ARG A 139 4.27 3.72 -12.53
N TRP A 140 3.23 4.54 -12.45
CA TRP A 140 2.13 4.35 -11.52
C TRP A 140 0.91 3.77 -12.22
N GLN A 141 0.34 2.74 -11.61
CA GLN A 141 -0.98 2.23 -11.90
C GLN A 141 -1.88 2.53 -10.70
N MET A 142 -2.86 3.39 -10.91
CA MET A 142 -3.91 3.67 -9.92
C MET A 142 -5.12 2.80 -10.21
N HIS A 143 -5.66 2.13 -9.18
CA HIS A 143 -6.88 1.35 -9.29
C HIS A 143 -7.86 1.77 -8.18
N TRP A 144 -9.03 2.23 -8.59
CA TRP A 144 -10.08 2.66 -7.68
C TRP A 144 -11.06 1.52 -7.39
N LEU A 145 -11.18 1.18 -6.11
CA LEU A 145 -12.14 0.21 -5.60
C LEU A 145 -13.46 0.93 -5.37
N GLU A 146 -14.41 0.77 -6.28
CA GLU A 146 -15.65 1.51 -6.29
C GLU A 146 -16.49 1.26 -5.03
N GLY A 147 -16.95 2.34 -4.38
CA GLY A 147 -17.76 2.31 -3.16
C GLY A 147 -17.01 1.94 -1.89
N ALA A 148 -15.72 1.57 -1.96
CA ALA A 148 -14.93 1.19 -0.80
C ALA A 148 -14.41 2.41 -0.02
N ASP A 149 -14.33 2.30 1.30
CA ASP A 149 -13.71 3.28 2.19
C ASP A 149 -12.23 2.96 2.45
N HIS A 150 -11.59 3.68 3.39
CA HIS A 150 -10.21 3.45 3.80
C HIS A 150 -9.94 2.04 4.32
N SER A 151 -10.96 1.34 4.76
CA SER A 151 -10.88 -0.05 5.25
C SER A 151 -11.20 -1.09 4.18
N PHE A 152 -11.49 -0.65 2.94
CA PHE A 152 -12.03 -1.46 1.86
C PHE A 152 -13.42 -2.03 2.16
N HIS A 153 -14.13 -1.37 3.09
CA HIS A 153 -15.52 -1.67 3.40
C HIS A 153 -16.46 -0.93 2.44
N VAL A 154 -17.51 -1.60 2.00
CA VAL A 154 -18.57 -1.04 1.15
C VAL A 154 -19.91 -1.01 1.87
N LEU A 155 -20.73 -0.02 1.55
CA LEU A 155 -22.08 0.07 2.09
C LEU A 155 -22.98 -1.00 1.48
N LYS A 156 -23.95 -1.49 2.22
CA LYS A 156 -24.98 -2.44 1.73
C LYS A 156 -25.70 -1.91 0.47
N SER A 157 -25.92 -0.60 0.42
CA SER A 157 -26.55 0.07 -0.74
C SER A 157 -25.71 0.06 -2.01
N SER A 158 -24.42 -0.26 -1.95
CA SER A 158 -23.55 -0.35 -3.13
C SER A 158 -23.81 -1.57 -4.01
N GLY A 159 -24.57 -2.55 -3.52
CA GLY A 159 -24.77 -3.83 -4.22
C GLY A 159 -23.52 -4.73 -4.25
N ARG A 160 -22.47 -4.36 -3.54
CA ARG A 160 -21.18 -5.09 -3.44
C ARG A 160 -20.94 -5.55 -2.01
N THR A 161 -20.05 -6.53 -1.86
CA THR A 161 -19.55 -7.01 -0.57
C THR A 161 -18.07 -6.69 -0.41
N ASP A 162 -17.60 -6.63 0.85
CA ASP A 162 -16.18 -6.46 1.17
C ASP A 162 -15.34 -7.60 0.59
N GLU A 163 -15.90 -8.79 0.45
CA GLU A 163 -15.22 -9.93 -0.14
C GLU A 163 -14.99 -9.73 -1.63
N GLN A 164 -15.98 -9.23 -2.36
CA GLN A 164 -15.82 -8.88 -3.79
C GLN A 164 -14.78 -7.78 -4.00
N VAL A 165 -14.70 -6.81 -3.09
CA VAL A 165 -13.64 -5.80 -3.11
C VAL A 165 -12.26 -6.44 -2.92
N MET A 166 -12.13 -7.36 -1.97
CA MET A 166 -10.85 -8.06 -1.75
C MET A 166 -10.48 -8.99 -2.93
N GLN A 167 -11.43 -9.62 -3.58
CA GLN A 167 -11.20 -10.39 -4.81
C GLN A 167 -10.67 -9.48 -5.92
N GLU A 168 -11.24 -8.30 -6.09
CA GLU A 168 -10.77 -7.28 -7.05
C GLU A 168 -9.34 -6.83 -6.72
N VAL A 169 -9.02 -6.59 -5.43
CA VAL A 169 -7.64 -6.31 -4.97
C VAL A 169 -6.68 -7.42 -5.41
N GLY A 170 -7.02 -8.67 -5.14
CA GLY A 170 -6.18 -9.82 -5.50
C GLY A 170 -5.99 -9.98 -7.01
N THR A 171 -7.07 -9.85 -7.78
CA THR A 171 -7.02 -9.95 -9.24
C THR A 171 -6.16 -8.85 -9.85
N THR A 172 -6.34 -7.61 -9.39
CA THR A 172 -5.56 -6.45 -9.87
C THR A 172 -4.09 -6.58 -9.50
N ALA A 173 -3.79 -7.01 -8.27
CA ALA A 173 -2.42 -7.22 -7.82
C ALA A 173 -1.72 -8.35 -8.62
N ARG A 174 -2.41 -9.44 -8.91
CA ARG A 174 -1.89 -10.54 -9.74
C ARG A 174 -1.58 -10.07 -11.16
N SER A 175 -2.51 -9.36 -11.79
CA SER A 175 -2.31 -8.81 -13.14
C SER A 175 -1.11 -7.87 -13.19
N TRP A 176 -0.99 -6.97 -12.22
CA TRP A 176 0.15 -6.06 -12.11
C TRP A 176 1.47 -6.81 -11.91
N LEU A 177 1.52 -7.80 -11.01
CA LEU A 177 2.72 -8.61 -10.76
C LEU A 177 3.19 -9.33 -12.03
N SER A 178 2.25 -9.87 -12.81
CA SER A 178 2.55 -10.54 -14.09
C SER A 178 3.09 -9.58 -15.15
N GLY A 179 2.75 -8.30 -15.07
CA GLY A 179 3.25 -7.25 -15.96
C GLY A 179 4.60 -6.66 -15.55
N LEU A 180 5.11 -6.96 -14.36
CA LEU A 180 6.46 -6.57 -13.97
C LEU A 180 7.46 -7.41 -14.77
N SER A 181 8.18 -6.78 -15.71
CA SER A 181 9.23 -7.44 -16.50
C SER A 181 10.22 -8.18 -15.61
N ALA A 182 10.70 -9.31 -16.10
CA ALA A 182 11.74 -10.09 -15.45
C ALA A 182 13.07 -9.32 -15.43
#